data_1251ba0749ef1aa0717dbd7cb44fd3bb
#
_entry.id   1251ba0749ef1aa0717dbd7cb44fd3bb
#
_cell.length_a   1.000
_cell.length_b   1.000
_cell.length_c   1.000
_cell.angle_alpha   90.00
_cell.angle_beta   90.00
_cell.angle_gamma   90.00
#
_symmetry.space_group_name_H-M   'P 1'
#
loop_
_entity.id
_entity.type
_entity.pdbx_description
1 polymer ?
#
loop_
_entity_poly.entity_id
_entity_poly.type
_entity_poly.pdbx_seq_one_letter_code
_entity_poly.pdbx_strand_id
1 'polypeptide(L)' 'MNSVYLNMLLLGIVGSRELAQQWWTSPNKAFEYTCPKDVSEEEIKQYLEGFAFR' A
#
# COMPACT_ATOMS: atom_id res chain seq x y z
N MET A 1 -6.41 6.86 -4.18
CA MET A 1 -5.77 7.32 -2.93
C MET A 1 -4.49 8.04 -3.25
N ASN A 2 -4.31 9.26 -2.74
CA ASN A 2 -3.22 10.15 -3.13
C ASN A 2 -2.38 10.63 -1.94
N SER A 3 -2.09 9.73 -1.00
CA SER A 3 -1.23 10.09 0.13
C SER A 3 0.24 9.99 -0.26
N VAL A 4 0.96 11.11 -0.19
CA VAL A 4 2.41 11.12 -0.42
C VAL A 4 3.11 10.23 0.60
N TYR A 5 2.69 10.32 1.86
CA TYR A 5 3.26 9.52 2.94
C TYR A 5 3.14 8.01 2.66
N LEU A 6 1.92 7.56 2.31
CA LEU A 6 1.70 6.13 2.03
C LEU A 6 2.47 5.66 0.82
N ASN A 7 2.55 6.49 -0.23
CA ASN A 7 3.34 6.13 -1.41
C ASN A 7 4.82 6.05 -1.09
N MET A 8 5.34 6.89 -0.22
CA MET A 8 6.73 6.82 0.20
C MET A 8 7.01 5.54 1.00
N LEU A 9 6.13 5.18 1.93
CA LEU A 9 6.26 3.92 2.66
C LEU A 9 6.24 2.73 1.72
N LEU A 10 5.28 2.71 0.81
CA LEU A 10 5.14 1.63 -0.14
C LEU A 10 6.35 1.51 -1.05
N LEU A 11 6.86 2.62 -1.56
CA LEU A 11 8.03 2.63 -2.42
C LEU A 11 9.23 2.03 -1.71
N GLY A 12 9.42 2.35 -0.41
CA GLY A 12 10.49 1.76 0.39
C GLY A 12 10.34 0.26 0.59
N ILE A 13 9.10 -0.24 0.65
CA ILE A 13 8.83 -1.67 0.84
C ILE A 13 9.03 -2.45 -0.46
N VAL A 14 8.45 -1.99 -1.57
CA VAL A 14 8.48 -2.73 -2.84
C VAL A 14 9.68 -2.42 -3.71
N GLY A 15 10.31 -1.28 -3.53
CA GLY A 15 11.57 -0.96 -4.18
C GLY A 15 11.49 -0.35 -5.58
N SER A 16 10.29 -0.16 -6.15
CA SER A 16 10.16 0.51 -7.44
C SER A 16 8.80 1.19 -7.59
N ARG A 17 8.77 2.24 -8.42
CA ARG A 17 7.53 2.96 -8.70
C ARG A 17 6.52 2.09 -9.44
N GLU A 18 7.00 1.26 -10.36
CA GLU A 18 6.12 0.38 -11.13
C GLU A 18 5.42 -0.63 -10.21
N LEU A 19 6.18 -1.25 -9.32
CA LEU A 19 5.62 -2.19 -8.36
C LEU A 19 4.66 -1.49 -7.40
N ALA A 20 4.97 -0.27 -6.99
CA ALA A 20 4.09 0.50 -6.13
C ALA A 20 2.75 0.78 -6.80
N GLN A 21 2.77 1.18 -8.08
CA GLN A 21 1.53 1.43 -8.82
C GLN A 21 0.72 0.15 -9.00
N GLN A 22 1.38 -0.96 -9.32
CA GLN A 22 0.71 -2.25 -9.46
C GLN A 22 0.08 -2.68 -8.14
N TRP A 23 0.75 -2.41 -7.02
CA TRP A 23 0.23 -2.76 -5.71
C TRP A 23 -1.14 -2.14 -5.44
N TRP A 24 -1.30 -0.85 -5.77
CA TRP A 24 -2.57 -0.15 -5.55
C TRP A 24 -3.73 -0.71 -6.36
N THR A 25 -3.44 -1.23 -7.53
CA THR A 25 -4.49 -1.64 -8.48
C THR A 25 -4.67 -3.14 -8.59
N SER A 26 -3.90 -3.93 -7.84
CA SER A 26 -4.00 -5.39 -7.86
C SER A 26 -4.76 -5.89 -6.64
N PRO A 27 -5.63 -6.90 -6.78
CA PRO A 27 -6.28 -7.52 -5.62
C PRO A 27 -5.24 -8.00 -4.63
N ASN A 28 -5.45 -7.74 -3.35
CA ASN A 28 -4.47 -8.03 -2.31
C ASN A 28 -5.07 -8.92 -1.24
N LYS A 29 -4.44 -10.06 -0.99
CA LYS A 29 -4.92 -11.03 -0.01
C LYS A 29 -5.06 -10.41 1.38
N ALA A 30 -4.20 -9.47 1.75
CA ALA A 30 -4.26 -8.81 3.06
C ALA A 30 -5.55 -8.01 3.25
N PHE A 31 -6.24 -7.65 2.17
CA PHE A 31 -7.49 -6.90 2.18
C PHE A 31 -8.63 -7.69 1.54
N GLU A 32 -8.62 -9.00 1.73
CA GLU A 32 -9.64 -9.91 1.21
C GLU A 32 -9.81 -9.80 -0.30
N TYR A 33 -8.67 -9.67 -1.01
CA TYR A 33 -8.60 -9.54 -2.48
C TYR A 33 -9.24 -8.26 -3.01
N THR A 34 -9.48 -7.28 -2.14
CA THR A 34 -9.84 -5.93 -2.57
C THR A 34 -8.58 -5.22 -3.01
N CYS A 35 -8.66 -4.40 -4.06
CA CYS A 35 -7.52 -3.59 -4.47
C CYS A 35 -7.26 -2.52 -3.40
N PRO A 36 -5.99 -2.31 -3.01
CA PRO A 36 -5.70 -1.33 -1.95
C PRO A 36 -6.25 0.07 -2.21
N LYS A 37 -6.37 0.47 -3.48
CA LYS A 37 -6.96 1.78 -3.81
C LYS A 37 -8.39 1.93 -3.32
N ASP A 38 -9.10 0.82 -3.11
CA ASP A 38 -10.50 0.81 -2.68
C ASP A 38 -10.63 0.55 -1.16
N VAL A 39 -9.52 0.39 -0.47
CA VAL A 39 -9.48 0.17 0.98
C VAL A 39 -9.31 1.52 1.67
N SER A 40 -9.82 1.65 2.90
CA SER A 40 -9.71 2.91 3.63
C SER A 40 -8.23 3.29 3.86
N GLU A 41 -7.95 4.59 3.85
CA GLU A 41 -6.59 5.09 4.05
C GLU A 41 -6.02 4.64 5.40
N GLU A 42 -6.84 4.60 6.43
CA GLU A 42 -6.43 4.18 7.77
C GLU A 42 -5.95 2.73 7.77
N GLU A 43 -6.66 1.84 7.09
CA GLU A 43 -6.24 0.45 7.00
C GLU A 43 -4.93 0.29 6.23
N ILE A 44 -4.78 1.01 5.12
CA ILE A 44 -3.55 1.00 4.34
C ILE A 44 -2.39 1.51 5.18
N LYS A 45 -2.60 2.60 5.90
CA LYS A 45 -1.58 3.18 6.77
C LYS A 45 -1.09 2.17 7.81
N GLN A 46 -2.02 1.52 8.51
CA GLN A 46 -1.66 0.54 9.52
C GLN A 46 -0.90 -0.64 8.92
N TYR A 47 -1.34 -1.11 7.77
CA TYR A 47 -0.70 -2.23 7.09
C TYR A 47 0.75 -1.88 6.69
N LEU A 48 0.94 -0.75 6.04
CA LEU A 48 2.27 -0.33 5.57
C LEU A 48 3.20 0.02 6.72
N GLU A 49 2.70 0.68 7.76
CA GLU A 49 3.50 0.99 8.93
C GLU A 49 3.95 -0.27 9.67
N GLY A 50 3.14 -1.32 9.64
CA GLY A 50 3.51 -2.60 10.21
C GLY A 50 4.75 -3.21 9.57
N PHE A 51 4.99 -2.95 8.28
CA PHE A 51 6.21 -3.38 7.60
C PHE A 51 7.35 -2.39 7.80
N ALA A 52 7.07 -1.10 7.74
CA ALA A 52 8.10 -0.07 7.75
C ALA A 52 8.75 0.13 9.12
N PHE A 53 8.00 -0.09 10.18
CA PHE A 53 8.44 0.20 11.55
C PHE A 53 8.54 -1.04 12.45
N ARG A 54 8.90 -2.13 11.88
CA ARG A 54 9.14 -3.37 12.66
C ARG A 54 10.32 -3.22 13.61
#